data_ae15d89e0a486927843ea113bedcb921
#
_entry.id   ae15d89e0a486927843ea113bedcb921
#
_cell.length_a   1.000
_cell.length_b   1.000
_cell.length_c   1.000
_cell.angle_alpha   90.00
_cell.angle_beta   90.00
_cell.angle_gamma   90.00
#
_symmetry.space_group_name_H-M   'P 1'
#
loop_
_entity.id
_entity.type
_entity.pdbx_description
1 polymer ?
#
loop_
_entity_poly.entity_id
_entity_poly.type
_entity_poly.pdbx_seq_one_letter_code
_entity_poly.pdbx_strand_id
1 'polypeptide(L)'
;MLKDYTTVVVGTDGSELAVPTVTRAAWIATKEDADLVIVCAYGGGSRRADAKVPLTETAPSRIGQVPGKEAATLAVTHAKDIAVAAGARVKATLLVEADPAEALLSSSKQHLGDLIVIGAIRDRSIAGRLLGDVASVVVKRAHCDVLVIRPVNPDEGDQICPESDA
;
A
#
# COMPACT_ATOMS: atom_id res chain seq x y z
N MET A 1 18.94 -5.07 -20.51
CA MET A 1 19.23 -3.89 -19.70
C MET A 1 18.04 -3.67 -18.78
N LEU A 2 18.21 -3.76 -17.49
CA LEU A 2 17.14 -3.44 -16.55
C LEU A 2 16.90 -1.94 -16.64
N LYS A 3 15.63 -1.56 -16.69
CA LYS A 3 15.23 -0.15 -16.66
C LYS A 3 15.21 0.30 -15.22
N ASP A 4 15.94 1.38 -14.91
CA ASP A 4 15.87 2.01 -13.59
C ASP A 4 14.48 2.61 -13.40
N TYR A 5 13.94 2.52 -12.17
CA TYR A 5 12.67 3.16 -11.85
C TYR A 5 12.85 4.67 -11.76
N THR A 6 11.90 5.42 -12.27
CA THR A 6 11.90 6.88 -12.23
C THR A 6 10.81 7.44 -11.31
N THR A 7 9.71 6.70 -11.16
CA THR A 7 8.60 7.09 -10.29
C THR A 7 8.00 5.84 -9.63
N VAL A 8 8.14 5.77 -8.32
CA VAL A 8 7.57 4.71 -7.47
C VAL A 8 6.26 5.22 -6.87
N VAL A 9 5.20 4.45 -7.00
CA VAL A 9 3.89 4.75 -6.41
C VAL A 9 3.59 3.76 -5.29
N VAL A 10 3.22 4.24 -4.11
CA VAL A 10 2.90 3.38 -2.96
C VAL A 10 1.55 3.73 -2.37
N GLY A 11 0.78 2.71 -2.01
CA GLY A 11 -0.47 2.85 -1.27
C GLY A 11 -0.26 2.79 0.24
N THR A 12 -1.04 3.58 0.96
CA THR A 12 -1.12 3.51 2.42
C THR A 12 -2.57 3.68 2.90
N ASP A 13 -2.91 3.00 3.97
CA ASP A 13 -4.15 3.19 4.72
C ASP A 13 -3.89 3.73 6.14
N GLY A 14 -2.64 4.06 6.44
CA GLY A 14 -2.22 4.57 7.74
C GLY A 14 -2.10 3.50 8.84
N SER A 15 -2.38 2.24 8.53
CA SER A 15 -2.22 1.13 9.48
C SER A 15 -0.75 0.78 9.73
N GLU A 16 -0.49 0.08 10.83
CA GLU A 16 0.85 -0.46 11.11
C GLU A 16 1.32 -1.44 10.03
N LEU A 17 0.37 -2.14 9.37
CA LEU A 17 0.67 -3.05 8.28
C LEU A 17 1.15 -2.34 7.01
N ALA A 18 0.81 -1.06 6.85
CA ALA A 18 1.29 -0.25 5.72
C ALA A 18 2.75 0.22 5.91
N VAL A 19 3.26 0.27 7.13
CA VAL A 19 4.63 0.75 7.42
C VAL A 19 5.71 0.00 6.64
N PRO A 20 5.76 -1.35 6.64
CA PRO A 20 6.75 -2.09 5.84
C PRO A 20 6.66 -1.80 4.34
N THR A 21 5.45 -1.60 3.83
CA THR A 21 5.20 -1.29 2.41
C THR A 21 5.76 0.08 2.05
N VAL A 22 5.45 1.10 2.84
CA VAL A 22 5.98 2.46 2.66
C VAL A 22 7.50 2.49 2.81
N THR A 23 8.03 1.81 3.82
CA THR A 23 9.48 1.73 4.05
C THR A 23 10.20 1.08 2.86
N ARG A 24 9.64 0.01 2.30
CA ARG A 24 10.23 -0.66 1.13
C ARG A 24 10.17 0.23 -0.11
N ALA A 25 9.05 0.89 -0.34
CA ALA A 25 8.89 1.82 -1.46
C ALA A 25 9.89 3.00 -1.37
N ALA A 26 10.04 3.58 -0.17
CA ALA A 26 10.99 4.65 0.08
C ALA A 26 12.45 4.19 -0.14
N TRP A 27 12.79 2.99 0.31
CA TRP A 27 14.11 2.42 0.09
C TRP A 27 14.42 2.24 -1.40
N ILE A 28 13.47 1.71 -2.19
CA ILE A 28 13.63 1.54 -3.64
C ILE A 28 13.78 2.91 -4.29
N ALA A 29 12.89 3.86 -4.00
CA ALA A 29 12.95 5.21 -4.57
C ALA A 29 14.30 5.88 -4.29
N THR A 30 14.84 5.72 -3.08
CA THR A 30 16.16 6.26 -2.72
C THR A 30 17.28 5.58 -3.49
N LYS A 31 17.23 4.26 -3.67
CA LYS A 31 18.27 3.49 -4.36
C LYS A 31 18.31 3.77 -5.86
N GLU A 32 17.14 3.96 -6.46
CA GLU A 32 16.97 4.20 -7.90
C GLU A 32 17.03 5.70 -8.27
N ASP A 33 17.21 6.59 -7.28
CA ASP A 33 17.07 8.05 -7.42
C ASP A 33 15.71 8.46 -8.05
N ALA A 34 14.67 7.70 -7.71
CA ALA A 34 13.32 7.87 -8.21
C ALA A 34 12.49 8.81 -7.33
N ASP A 35 11.47 9.41 -7.94
CA ASP A 35 10.43 10.14 -7.22
C ASP A 35 9.49 9.15 -6.53
N LEU A 36 9.02 9.48 -5.32
CA LEU A 36 8.01 8.71 -4.60
C LEU A 36 6.67 9.44 -4.59
N VAL A 37 5.61 8.76 -5.00
CA VAL A 37 4.22 9.21 -4.91
C VAL A 37 3.47 8.34 -3.92
N ILE A 38 2.90 8.95 -2.89
CA ILE A 38 2.15 8.27 -1.83
C ILE A 38 0.66 8.48 -2.06
N VAL A 39 -0.12 7.40 -2.08
CA VAL A 39 -1.55 7.41 -2.38
C VAL A 39 -2.33 6.84 -1.20
N CYS A 40 -3.34 7.54 -0.74
CA CYS A 40 -4.33 7.04 0.21
C CYS A 40 -5.73 7.15 -0.41
N ALA A 41 -6.41 6.02 -0.49
CA ALA A 41 -7.80 5.97 -0.90
C ALA A 41 -8.71 6.19 0.31
N TYR A 42 -9.74 7.01 0.15
CA TYR A 42 -10.74 7.21 1.19
C TYR A 42 -12.15 7.08 0.63
N GLY A 43 -13.10 6.69 1.49
CA GLY A 43 -14.51 6.65 1.16
C GLY A 43 -15.24 7.84 1.76
N GLY A 44 -16.11 8.49 0.97
CA GLY A 44 -17.03 9.50 1.49
C GLY A 44 -18.00 8.84 2.48
N GLY A 45 -18.09 9.35 3.71
CA GLY A 45 -18.96 8.85 4.76
C GLY A 45 -20.47 8.96 4.47
N SER A 46 -20.85 9.29 3.23
CA SER A 46 -22.21 9.65 2.85
C SER A 46 -23.05 8.51 2.25
N ARG A 47 -22.49 7.35 1.92
CA ARG A 47 -23.30 6.24 1.35
C ARG A 47 -23.88 5.25 2.36
N ARG A 48 -23.72 5.51 3.67
CA ARG A 48 -24.29 4.64 4.73
C ARG A 48 -25.55 5.17 5.40
N ALA A 49 -26.08 6.31 4.99
CA ALA A 49 -27.31 6.85 5.59
C ALA A 49 -28.59 6.06 5.23
N ASP A 50 -28.58 5.26 4.16
CA ASP A 50 -29.77 4.53 3.69
C ASP A 50 -29.77 3.02 3.97
N ALA A 51 -28.71 2.46 4.57
CA ALA A 51 -28.71 1.08 5.00
C ALA A 51 -29.01 1.01 6.50
N LYS A 52 -30.24 0.73 6.87
CA LYS A 52 -30.63 0.27 8.21
C LYS A 52 -29.96 -1.08 8.49
N VAL A 53 -28.67 -1.07 8.81
CA VAL A 53 -27.98 -2.22 9.38
C VAL A 53 -27.68 -1.88 10.81
N PRO A 54 -28.09 -2.71 11.80
CA PRO A 54 -27.78 -2.47 13.20
C PRO A 54 -26.26 -2.37 13.38
N LEU A 55 -25.86 -1.41 14.20
CA LEU A 55 -24.48 -1.28 14.71
C LEU A 55 -24.16 -2.48 15.62
N THR A 56 -23.94 -3.62 15.02
CA THR A 56 -23.15 -4.69 15.63
C THR A 56 -21.78 -4.63 14.98
N GLU A 57 -20.82 -4.42 15.83
CA GLU A 57 -19.37 -4.40 15.66
C GLU A 57 -18.86 -5.02 14.36
N THR A 58 -18.00 -4.24 13.66
CA THR A 58 -17.18 -4.67 12.53
C THR A 58 -17.92 -4.99 11.22
N ALA A 59 -18.48 -3.96 10.58
CA ALA A 59 -18.43 -4.01 9.12
C ALA A 59 -16.94 -3.87 8.73
N PRO A 60 -16.36 -4.85 8.02
CA PRO A 60 -15.00 -4.69 7.53
C PRO A 60 -14.98 -3.44 6.65
N SER A 61 -14.29 -2.40 7.12
CA SER A 61 -13.84 -1.33 6.23
C SER A 61 -13.18 -2.04 5.05
N ARG A 62 -13.55 -1.70 3.82
CA ARG A 62 -12.86 -2.27 2.65
C ARG A 62 -11.37 -2.08 2.91
N ILE A 63 -10.68 -3.18 3.04
CA ILE A 63 -9.27 -3.21 3.40
C ILE A 63 -8.52 -2.26 2.47
N GLY A 64 -7.78 -1.31 3.04
CA GLY A 64 -7.04 -0.29 2.28
C GLY A 64 -7.79 1.01 2.02
N GLN A 65 -9.08 1.13 2.36
CA GLN A 65 -9.83 2.38 2.26
C GLN A 65 -10.05 3.02 3.63
N VAL A 66 -9.69 4.28 3.76
CA VAL A 66 -9.78 5.03 5.01
C VAL A 66 -11.13 5.74 5.11
N PRO A 67 -11.77 5.78 6.29
CA PRO A 67 -13.02 6.50 6.45
C PRO A 67 -12.78 8.02 6.50
N GLY A 68 -13.08 8.69 5.39
CA GLY A 68 -13.04 10.13 5.28
C GLY A 68 -11.68 10.74 4.99
N LYS A 69 -11.73 11.99 4.51
CA LYS A 69 -10.56 12.75 4.05
C LYS A 69 -9.59 13.11 5.17
N GLU A 70 -10.09 13.34 6.38
CA GLU A 70 -9.25 13.72 7.53
C GLU A 70 -8.34 12.56 7.95
N ALA A 71 -8.91 11.36 8.09
CA ALA A 71 -8.12 10.17 8.41
C ALA A 71 -7.13 9.84 7.29
N ALA A 72 -7.50 10.04 6.03
CA ALA A 72 -6.59 9.88 4.89
C ALA A 72 -5.45 10.89 4.92
N THR A 73 -5.70 12.12 5.35
CA THR A 73 -4.65 13.14 5.51
C THR A 73 -3.62 12.71 6.55
N LEU A 74 -4.07 12.19 7.69
CA LEU A 74 -3.18 11.66 8.72
C LEU A 74 -2.36 10.47 8.19
N ALA A 75 -2.99 9.57 7.44
CA ALA A 75 -2.32 8.42 6.85
C ALA A 75 -1.19 8.81 5.89
N VAL A 76 -1.43 9.75 4.97
CA VAL A 76 -0.38 10.20 4.04
C VAL A 76 0.70 11.02 4.72
N THR A 77 0.36 11.78 5.76
CA THR A 77 1.34 12.54 6.55
C THR A 77 2.30 11.57 7.25
N HIS A 78 1.77 10.57 7.93
CA HIS A 78 2.58 9.54 8.58
C HIS A 78 3.47 8.78 7.57
N ALA A 79 2.90 8.37 6.43
CA ALA A 79 3.66 7.70 5.39
C ALA A 79 4.77 8.60 4.80
N LYS A 80 4.50 9.90 4.63
CA LYS A 80 5.50 10.86 4.19
C LYS A 80 6.65 10.99 5.19
N ASP A 81 6.35 11.05 6.49
CA ASP A 81 7.38 11.12 7.52
C ASP A 81 8.30 9.91 7.49
N ILE A 82 7.74 8.71 7.35
CA ILE A 82 8.50 7.46 7.18
C ILE A 82 9.40 7.54 5.94
N ALA A 83 8.84 7.96 4.82
CA ALA A 83 9.56 8.01 3.54
C ALA A 83 10.71 9.03 3.56
N VAL A 84 10.48 10.21 4.11
CA VAL A 84 11.50 11.26 4.24
C VAL A 84 12.61 10.81 5.19
N ALA A 85 12.27 10.18 6.32
CA ALA A 85 13.26 9.63 7.25
C ALA A 85 14.13 8.54 6.60
N ALA A 86 13.59 7.81 5.62
CA ALA A 86 14.34 6.83 4.81
C ALA A 86 15.13 7.46 3.65
N GLY A 87 15.10 8.78 3.48
CA GLY A 87 15.83 9.52 2.45
C GLY A 87 15.13 9.62 1.09
N ALA A 88 13.86 9.24 0.99
CA ALA A 88 13.13 9.29 -0.26
C ALA A 88 12.69 10.71 -0.64
N ARG A 89 12.75 11.03 -1.93
CA ARG A 89 12.21 12.26 -2.49
C ARG A 89 10.71 12.09 -2.75
N VAL A 90 9.89 12.58 -1.82
CA VAL A 90 8.43 12.53 -1.95
C VAL A 90 7.95 13.65 -2.87
N LYS A 91 7.55 13.28 -4.09
CA LYS A 91 7.06 14.20 -5.11
C LYS A 91 5.62 14.64 -4.87
N ALA A 92 4.77 13.71 -4.45
CA ALA A 92 3.35 13.99 -4.20
C ALA A 92 2.77 13.07 -3.12
N THR A 93 1.79 13.59 -2.41
CA THR A 93 0.89 12.84 -1.53
C THR A 93 -0.53 13.05 -2.04
N LEU A 94 -1.23 11.96 -2.35
CA LEU A 94 -2.53 12.01 -3.00
C LEU A 94 -3.60 11.41 -2.11
N LEU A 95 -4.69 12.16 -1.97
CA LEU A 95 -5.92 11.72 -1.32
C LEU A 95 -6.96 11.48 -2.42
N VAL A 96 -7.37 10.25 -2.62
CA VAL A 96 -8.26 9.87 -3.72
C VAL A 96 -9.55 9.27 -3.16
N GLU A 97 -10.68 9.91 -3.45
CA GLU A 97 -12.01 9.38 -3.11
C GLU A 97 -12.41 8.30 -4.12
N ALA A 98 -11.91 7.09 -3.93
CA ALA A 98 -12.13 5.96 -4.82
C ALA A 98 -11.89 4.63 -4.10
N ASP A 99 -12.17 3.54 -4.82
CA ASP A 99 -11.69 2.21 -4.43
C ASP A 99 -10.15 2.20 -4.42
N PRO A 100 -9.50 1.51 -3.45
CA PRO A 100 -8.04 1.53 -3.32
C PRO A 100 -7.28 1.09 -4.57
N ALA A 101 -7.76 0.06 -5.28
CA ALA A 101 -7.10 -0.38 -6.51
C ALA A 101 -7.21 0.67 -7.62
N GLU A 102 -8.39 1.28 -7.78
CA GLU A 102 -8.59 2.37 -8.76
C GLU A 102 -7.77 3.60 -8.42
N ALA A 103 -7.65 3.96 -7.13
CA ALA A 103 -6.82 5.07 -6.68
C ALA A 103 -5.36 4.85 -7.06
N LEU A 104 -4.82 3.66 -6.83
CA LEU A 104 -3.43 3.31 -7.17
C LEU A 104 -3.19 3.31 -8.68
N LEU A 105 -4.07 2.65 -9.44
CA LEU A 105 -3.95 2.52 -10.89
C LEU A 105 -4.06 3.87 -11.60
N SER A 106 -5.03 4.70 -11.22
CA SER A 106 -5.22 6.03 -11.79
C SER A 106 -4.08 6.98 -11.44
N SER A 107 -3.65 6.99 -10.16
CA SER A 107 -2.52 7.81 -9.71
C SER A 107 -1.22 7.41 -10.39
N SER A 108 -0.98 6.12 -10.56
CA SER A 108 0.21 5.62 -11.28
C SER A 108 0.22 6.10 -12.74
N LYS A 109 -0.90 6.02 -13.45
CA LYS A 109 -1.00 6.55 -14.82
C LYS A 109 -0.78 8.06 -14.88
N GLN A 110 -1.42 8.80 -13.98
CA GLN A 110 -1.37 10.26 -13.94
C GLN A 110 0.04 10.79 -13.66
N HIS A 111 0.80 10.09 -12.82
CA HIS A 111 2.14 10.48 -12.41
C HIS A 111 3.25 9.74 -13.16
N LEU A 112 2.92 8.99 -14.21
CA LEU A 112 3.86 8.20 -14.99
C LEU A 112 4.66 7.22 -14.12
N GLY A 113 3.98 6.59 -13.15
CA GLY A 113 4.57 5.58 -12.28
C GLY A 113 5.00 4.34 -13.07
N ASP A 114 6.21 3.90 -12.84
CA ASP A 114 6.79 2.72 -13.46
C ASP A 114 6.98 1.55 -12.48
N LEU A 115 6.72 1.80 -11.20
CA LEU A 115 6.58 0.77 -10.16
C LEU A 115 5.43 1.13 -9.21
N ILE A 116 4.54 0.18 -8.97
CA ILE A 116 3.56 0.24 -7.87
C ILE A 116 4.00 -0.69 -6.76
N VAL A 117 4.10 -0.17 -5.52
CA VAL A 117 4.39 -0.96 -4.32
C VAL A 117 3.14 -1.05 -3.48
N ILE A 118 2.72 -2.26 -3.16
CA ILE A 118 1.49 -2.53 -2.43
C ILE A 118 1.70 -3.61 -1.37
N GLY A 119 1.02 -3.48 -0.23
CA GLY A 119 1.02 -4.49 0.81
C GLY A 119 0.08 -5.65 0.48
N ALA A 120 0.50 -6.87 0.81
CA ALA A 120 -0.40 -8.00 0.85
C ALA A 120 -1.09 -8.07 2.21
N ILE A 121 -2.41 -8.35 2.18
CA ILE A 121 -3.15 -8.59 3.42
C ILE A 121 -2.86 -10.02 3.86
N ARG A 122 -2.61 -10.18 5.15
CA ARG A 122 -2.53 -11.46 5.80
C ARG A 122 -3.90 -11.82 6.37
N ASP A 123 -4.63 -12.68 5.69
CA ASP A 123 -5.75 -13.36 6.32
C ASP A 123 -5.20 -14.53 7.14
N ARG A 124 -5.35 -14.44 8.46
CA ARG A 124 -4.91 -15.48 9.39
C ARG A 124 -5.76 -16.76 9.29
N SER A 125 -6.91 -16.69 8.63
CA SER A 125 -7.90 -17.77 8.62
C SER A 125 -7.68 -18.82 7.54
N ILE A 126 -6.92 -18.50 6.47
CA ILE A 126 -6.68 -19.43 5.37
C ILE A 126 -5.21 -19.38 4.96
N ALA A 127 -4.43 -20.35 5.43
CA ALA A 127 -3.10 -20.73 4.92
C ALA A 127 -2.21 -19.62 4.29
N GLY A 128 -2.19 -18.42 4.83
CA GLY A 128 -1.16 -17.39 4.64
C GLY A 128 -0.77 -16.96 3.20
N ARG A 129 -1.51 -17.36 2.15
CA ARG A 129 -1.06 -17.25 0.77
C ARG A 129 -1.94 -16.40 -0.15
N LEU A 130 -3.05 -15.83 0.34
CA LEU A 130 -3.91 -15.02 -0.52
C LEU A 130 -3.34 -13.61 -0.69
N LEU A 131 -3.21 -13.22 -1.95
CA LEU A 131 -3.06 -11.83 -2.33
C LEU A 131 -4.38 -11.12 -2.02
N GLY A 132 -4.47 -10.15 -1.15
CA GLY A 132 -5.71 -9.43 -0.87
C GLY A 132 -6.39 -8.89 -2.15
N ASP A 133 -7.67 -8.54 -2.07
CA ASP A 133 -8.47 -8.10 -3.23
C ASP A 133 -7.84 -6.91 -3.96
N VAL A 134 -7.33 -5.92 -3.22
CA VAL A 134 -6.67 -4.74 -3.81
C VAL A 134 -5.42 -5.14 -4.60
N ALA A 135 -4.54 -5.95 -3.99
CA ALA A 135 -3.32 -6.41 -4.64
C ALA A 135 -3.62 -7.26 -5.88
N SER A 136 -4.63 -8.12 -5.81
CA SER A 136 -5.06 -8.95 -6.95
C SER A 136 -5.55 -8.12 -8.13
N VAL A 137 -6.31 -7.07 -7.89
CA VAL A 137 -6.80 -6.17 -8.95
C VAL A 137 -5.66 -5.35 -9.52
N VAL A 138 -4.78 -4.81 -8.67
CA VAL A 138 -3.63 -4.01 -9.12
C VAL A 138 -2.69 -4.85 -9.99
N VAL A 139 -2.32 -6.06 -9.55
CA VAL A 139 -1.45 -6.96 -10.34
C VAL A 139 -2.03 -7.29 -11.71
N LYS A 140 -3.36 -7.50 -11.79
CA LYS A 140 -4.03 -7.82 -13.06
C LYS A 140 -4.13 -6.64 -14.02
N ARG A 141 -4.22 -5.42 -13.51
CA ARG A 141 -4.59 -4.23 -14.30
C ARG A 141 -3.49 -3.18 -14.41
N ALA A 142 -2.39 -3.33 -13.69
CA ALA A 142 -1.28 -2.39 -13.75
C ALA A 142 -0.65 -2.36 -15.15
N HIS A 143 -0.27 -1.16 -15.57
CA HIS A 143 0.48 -0.92 -16.82
C HIS A 143 2.00 -0.91 -16.62
N CYS A 144 2.44 -1.08 -15.38
CA CYS A 144 3.83 -1.04 -14.94
C CYS A 144 4.13 -2.20 -13.99
N ASP A 145 5.35 -2.28 -13.50
CA ASP A 145 5.75 -3.29 -12.53
C ASP A 145 4.99 -3.15 -11.21
N VAL A 146 4.74 -4.26 -10.55
CA VAL A 146 4.06 -4.30 -9.25
C VAL A 146 4.88 -5.13 -8.27
N LEU A 147 5.25 -4.51 -7.16
CA LEU A 147 5.91 -5.17 -6.05
C LEU A 147 4.92 -5.35 -4.89
N VAL A 148 4.69 -6.60 -4.50
CA VAL A 148 3.82 -6.94 -3.38
C VAL A 148 4.67 -7.24 -2.15
N ILE A 149 4.49 -6.44 -1.10
CA ILE A 149 5.20 -6.59 0.17
C ILE A 149 4.35 -7.45 1.10
N ARG A 150 4.93 -8.54 1.57
CA ARG A 150 4.32 -9.39 2.58
C ARG A 150 4.78 -8.94 3.96
N PRO A 151 3.86 -8.73 4.92
CA PRO A 151 4.26 -8.45 6.29
C PRO A 151 5.04 -9.66 6.85
N VAL A 152 6.16 -9.37 7.51
CA VAL A 152 6.96 -10.39 8.20
C VAL A 152 6.18 -10.85 9.42
N ASN A 153 6.09 -12.16 9.62
CA ASN A 153 5.54 -12.73 10.83
C ASN A 153 6.58 -12.61 11.95
N PRO A 154 6.27 -11.99 13.08
CA PRO A 154 7.20 -12.02 14.21
C PRO A 154 7.49 -13.44 14.71
N ASP A 155 6.56 -14.37 14.46
CA ASP A 155 6.72 -15.80 14.84
C ASP A 155 7.49 -16.65 13.80
N GLU A 156 7.79 -16.10 12.60
CA GLU A 156 8.58 -16.77 11.56
C GLU A 156 10.05 -16.31 11.52
N GLY A 157 10.45 -15.44 12.45
CA GLY A 157 11.80 -14.84 12.47
C GLY A 157 12.95 -15.80 12.80
N ASP A 158 12.72 -17.08 13.00
CA ASP A 158 13.75 -18.04 13.45
C ASP A 158 13.93 -19.26 12.54
N GLN A 159 13.41 -19.21 11.31
CA GLN A 159 13.85 -20.16 10.29
C GLN A 159 14.97 -19.56 9.44
N ILE A 160 16.12 -19.39 10.09
CA ILE A 160 17.41 -19.32 9.41
C ILE A 160 17.51 -20.61 8.59
N CYS A 161 17.68 -20.47 7.26
CA CYS A 161 18.09 -21.61 6.44
C CYS A 161 19.25 -22.31 7.12
N PRO A 162 19.17 -23.61 7.37
CA PRO A 162 20.35 -24.33 7.87
C PRO A 162 21.44 -24.15 6.80
N GLU A 163 22.56 -23.56 7.20
CA GLU A 163 23.75 -23.58 6.40
C GLU A 163 24.00 -25.05 6.03
N SER A 164 23.96 -25.35 4.74
CA SER A 164 24.41 -26.62 4.22
C SER A 164 25.92 -26.65 4.45
N ASP A 165 26.32 -27.30 5.51
CA ASP A 165 27.71 -27.75 5.64
C ASP A 165 28.05 -28.63 4.42
N ALA A 166 28.88 -28.07 3.59
CA ALA A 166 29.55 -28.81 2.53
C ALA A 166 30.75 -29.57 3.09
#